data_581ed517cc4c04de9cf82f6d886cd613
#
_entry.id   581ed517cc4c04de9cf82f6d886cd613
#
_cell.length_a   1.000
_cell.length_b   1.000
_cell.length_c   1.000
_cell.angle_alpha   90.00
_cell.angle_beta   90.00
_cell.angle_gamma   90.00
#
_symmetry.space_group_name_H-M   'P 1'
#
loop_
_entity.id
_entity.type
_entity.pdbx_description
1 polymer ?
#
loop_
_entity_poly.entity_id
_entity_poly.type
_entity_poly.pdbx_seq_one_letter_code
_entity_poly.pdbx_strand_id
1 'polypeptide(L)'
;MQKYGLIGYPLKHSFSIGYFNEKFKAENIDAEYVNFEIPRIEDFMEVIEENPNLCGLNVTIPYKEQVIPYLDELDKDTAKIGAVNVIKIIRLSKGKVKLVGYNSDIIGFTQSIEPLLQPQHKKALILGTGGASKAVYRGLENLCLLYTSDAA
;
A
#
# COMPACT_ATOMS: atom_id res chain seq x y z
N MET A 1 9.48 21.43 -2.76
CA MET A 1 9.59 20.04 -3.24
C MET A 1 8.72 19.14 -2.35
N GLN A 2 7.79 18.43 -2.95
CA GLN A 2 6.95 17.44 -2.26
C GLN A 2 7.75 16.17 -1.96
N LYS A 3 7.41 15.49 -0.87
CA LYS A 3 8.06 14.23 -0.49
C LYS A 3 7.04 13.10 -0.51
N TYR A 4 7.44 11.97 -1.04
CA TYR A 4 6.73 10.69 -1.01
C TYR A 4 7.69 9.61 -0.53
N GLY A 5 7.18 8.46 -0.13
CA GLY A 5 8.09 7.41 0.30
C GLY A 5 7.47 6.04 0.45
N LEU A 6 8.34 5.10 0.81
CA LEU A 6 7.98 3.74 1.18
C LEU A 6 8.32 3.51 2.64
N ILE A 7 7.35 3.01 3.41
CA ILE A 7 7.56 2.57 4.79
C ILE A 7 7.52 1.04 4.87
N GLY A 8 8.48 0.45 5.56
CA GLY A 8 8.61 -1.00 5.73
C GLY A 8 9.89 -1.38 6.46
N TYR A 9 10.12 -2.70 6.62
CA TYR A 9 11.35 -3.22 7.23
C TYR A 9 11.57 -4.71 6.87
N PRO A 10 12.76 -5.12 6.38
CA PRO A 10 13.82 -4.26 5.83
C PRO A 10 13.50 -3.79 4.40
N LEU A 11 14.10 -2.69 3.95
CA LEU A 11 13.87 -2.09 2.61
C LEU A 11 15.08 -2.22 1.66
N LYS A 12 15.97 -3.19 1.90
CA LYS A 12 17.25 -3.36 1.16
C LYS A 12 17.12 -3.47 -0.36
N HIS A 13 15.97 -3.89 -0.87
CA HIS A 13 15.72 -4.14 -2.30
C HIS A 13 14.46 -3.43 -2.80
N SER A 14 14.24 -2.18 -2.36
CA SER A 14 13.10 -1.39 -2.81
C SER A 14 13.25 -0.96 -4.26
N PHE A 15 12.41 -1.50 -5.15
CA PHE A 15 12.26 -1.05 -6.52
C PHE A 15 11.69 0.38 -6.61
N SER A 16 10.80 0.74 -5.68
CA SER A 16 10.00 1.96 -5.73
C SER A 16 10.83 3.25 -5.74
N ILE A 17 11.93 3.30 -4.97
CA ILE A 17 12.75 4.51 -4.87
C ILE A 17 13.37 4.90 -6.22
N GLY A 18 13.92 3.95 -6.96
CA GLY A 18 14.47 4.19 -8.29
C GLY A 18 13.39 4.59 -9.28
N TYR A 19 12.33 3.77 -9.35
CA TYR A 19 11.23 3.99 -10.28
C TYR A 19 10.56 5.37 -10.12
N PHE A 20 10.19 5.76 -8.91
CA PHE A 20 9.48 7.03 -8.71
C PHE A 20 10.36 8.25 -8.91
N ASN A 21 11.63 8.22 -8.50
CA ASN A 21 12.54 9.33 -8.72
C ASN A 21 12.85 9.53 -10.22
N GLU A 22 13.01 8.45 -10.98
CA GLU A 22 13.15 8.54 -12.44
C GLU A 22 11.86 9.09 -13.09
N LYS A 23 10.70 8.61 -12.66
CA LYS A 23 9.40 9.10 -13.13
C LYS A 23 9.21 10.58 -12.84
N PHE A 24 9.47 11.04 -11.63
CA PHE A 24 9.35 12.45 -11.25
C PHE A 24 10.26 13.34 -12.11
N LYS A 25 11.49 12.88 -12.35
CA LYS A 25 12.43 13.58 -13.24
C LYS A 25 11.92 13.63 -14.69
N ALA A 26 11.45 12.51 -15.22
CA ALA A 26 10.97 12.42 -16.60
C ALA A 26 9.72 13.27 -16.84
N GLU A 27 8.85 13.39 -15.84
CA GLU A 27 7.59 14.15 -15.91
C GLU A 27 7.73 15.59 -15.38
N ASN A 28 8.94 16.03 -15.01
CA ASN A 28 9.23 17.35 -14.42
C ASN A 28 8.36 17.65 -13.17
N ILE A 29 8.12 16.64 -12.34
CA ILE A 29 7.40 16.78 -11.06
C ILE A 29 8.40 17.19 -9.98
N ASP A 30 8.14 18.31 -9.29
CA ASP A 30 8.95 18.79 -8.15
C ASP A 30 8.68 17.94 -6.90
N ALA A 31 9.15 16.70 -6.91
CA ALA A 31 8.98 15.74 -5.84
C ALA A 31 10.19 14.81 -5.71
N GLU A 32 10.35 14.24 -4.51
CA GLU A 32 11.31 13.17 -4.21
C GLU A 32 10.59 11.96 -3.63
N TYR A 33 11.15 10.78 -3.85
CA TYR A 33 10.70 9.53 -3.23
C TYR A 33 11.84 8.93 -2.39
N VAL A 34 11.55 8.62 -1.13
CA VAL A 34 12.54 8.13 -0.16
C VAL A 34 12.07 6.85 0.52
N ASN A 35 13.00 6.08 1.08
CA ASN A 35 12.69 4.93 1.92
C ASN A 35 12.73 5.34 3.39
N PHE A 36 11.65 5.03 4.11
CA PHE A 36 11.54 5.13 5.56
C PHE A 36 11.62 3.72 6.15
N GLU A 37 12.83 3.26 6.43
CA GLU A 37 13.08 1.95 7.02
C GLU A 37 12.97 2.07 8.54
N ILE A 38 11.82 1.64 9.09
CA ILE A 38 11.55 1.70 10.54
C ILE A 38 11.50 0.28 11.11
N PRO A 39 12.26 -0.03 12.17
CA PRO A 39 12.25 -1.36 12.79
C PRO A 39 10.95 -1.69 13.50
N ARG A 40 10.18 -0.69 13.92
CA ARG A 40 8.95 -0.82 14.69
C ARG A 40 7.86 0.10 14.14
N ILE A 41 6.63 -0.37 14.16
CA ILE A 41 5.48 0.44 13.67
C ILE A 41 5.22 1.67 14.56
N GLU A 42 5.60 1.64 15.81
CA GLU A 42 5.47 2.77 16.75
C GLU A 42 6.23 4.01 16.28
N ASP A 43 7.29 3.81 15.49
CA ASP A 43 8.12 4.89 14.94
C ASP A 43 7.43 5.59 13.72
N PHE A 44 6.25 5.10 13.29
CA PHE A 44 5.51 5.63 12.13
C PHE A 44 5.11 7.10 12.29
N MET A 45 4.61 7.49 13.45
CA MET A 45 4.16 8.87 13.67
C MET A 45 5.33 9.86 13.69
N GLU A 46 6.51 9.46 14.16
CA GLU A 46 7.74 10.26 14.11
C GLU A 46 8.13 10.57 12.66
N VAL A 47 8.02 9.60 11.75
CA VAL A 47 8.23 9.83 10.31
C VAL A 47 7.31 10.93 9.76
N ILE A 48 6.03 10.94 10.18
CA ILE A 48 5.06 11.96 9.75
C ILE A 48 5.41 13.34 10.30
N GLU A 49 5.83 13.41 11.56
CA GLU A 49 6.15 14.66 12.28
C GLU A 49 7.45 15.30 11.77
N GLU A 50 8.49 14.49 11.56
CA GLU A 50 9.79 14.94 11.09
C GLU A 50 9.81 15.36 9.61
N ASN A 51 8.80 14.96 8.84
CA ASN A 51 8.73 15.25 7.40
C ASN A 51 7.50 16.10 7.04
N PRO A 52 7.50 17.42 7.33
CA PRO A 52 6.35 18.29 7.10
C PRO A 52 5.96 18.43 5.62
N ASN A 53 6.84 18.13 4.69
CA ASN A 53 6.60 18.10 3.24
C ASN A 53 6.17 16.74 2.69
N LEU A 54 6.00 15.72 3.56
CA LEU A 54 5.53 14.39 3.18
C LEU A 54 4.04 14.43 2.81
N CYS A 55 3.73 14.01 1.58
CA CYS A 55 2.38 14.05 0.99
C CYS A 55 1.73 12.69 0.89
N GLY A 56 2.52 11.62 0.88
CA GLY A 56 2.00 10.26 0.81
C GLY A 56 3.07 9.19 1.02
N LEU A 57 2.61 8.01 1.41
CA LEU A 57 3.46 6.85 1.64
C LEU A 57 2.89 5.61 0.94
N ASN A 58 3.77 4.82 0.37
CA ASN A 58 3.48 3.40 0.19
C ASN A 58 3.83 2.64 1.48
N VAL A 59 3.12 1.55 1.74
CA VAL A 59 3.35 0.67 2.88
C VAL A 59 3.64 -0.74 2.38
N THR A 60 4.74 -1.32 2.86
CA THR A 60 5.09 -2.70 2.54
C THR A 60 5.26 -3.54 3.80
N ILE A 61 5.74 -4.77 3.65
CA ILE A 61 6.01 -5.70 4.75
C ILE A 61 6.88 -5.02 5.82
N PRO A 62 6.56 -5.23 7.13
CA PRO A 62 5.46 -6.02 7.67
C PRO A 62 4.20 -5.18 8.00
N TYR A 63 4.11 -3.92 7.59
CA TYR A 63 3.25 -2.90 8.19
C TYR A 63 1.87 -2.70 7.52
N LYS A 64 1.55 -3.41 6.44
CA LYS A 64 0.26 -3.22 5.71
C LYS A 64 -0.99 -3.36 6.59
N GLU A 65 -0.92 -4.17 7.64
CA GLU A 65 -2.02 -4.34 8.62
C GLU A 65 -1.77 -3.51 9.87
N GLN A 66 -0.53 -3.48 10.35
CA GLN A 66 -0.16 -2.84 11.61
C GLN A 66 -0.31 -1.32 11.57
N VAL A 67 -0.28 -0.69 10.38
CA VAL A 67 -0.44 0.76 10.23
C VAL A 67 -1.88 1.23 10.39
N ILE A 68 -2.87 0.33 10.25
CA ILE A 68 -4.30 0.69 10.27
C ILE A 68 -4.71 1.47 11.53
N PRO A 69 -4.30 1.09 12.75
CA PRO A 69 -4.67 1.82 13.98
C PRO A 69 -4.15 3.26 14.04
N TYR A 70 -3.18 3.62 13.20
CA TYR A 70 -2.60 4.97 13.15
C TYR A 70 -3.29 5.89 12.14
N LEU A 71 -4.26 5.37 11.37
CA LEU A 71 -4.95 6.10 10.32
C LEU A 71 -6.29 6.65 10.81
N ASP A 72 -6.64 7.86 10.35
CA ASP A 72 -7.91 8.49 10.69
C ASP A 72 -9.08 7.92 9.89
N GLU A 73 -8.81 7.43 8.67
CA GLU A 73 -9.85 6.95 7.76
C GLU A 73 -9.28 5.86 6.82
N LEU A 74 -10.13 4.92 6.47
CA LEU A 74 -9.88 3.95 5.41
C LEU A 74 -10.88 4.16 4.27
N ASP A 75 -10.42 4.04 3.03
CA ASP A 75 -11.32 3.88 1.90
C ASP A 75 -12.19 2.63 2.09
N LYS A 76 -13.42 2.68 1.55
CA LYS A 76 -14.45 1.64 1.79
C LYS A 76 -13.99 0.23 1.41
N ASP A 77 -13.29 0.10 0.28
CA ASP A 77 -12.82 -1.21 -0.18
C ASP A 77 -11.59 -1.64 0.62
N THR A 78 -10.71 -0.71 0.97
CA THR A 78 -9.56 -0.95 1.85
C THR A 78 -9.98 -1.44 3.22
N ALA A 79 -11.05 -0.89 3.80
CA ALA A 79 -11.61 -1.35 5.07
C ALA A 79 -12.06 -2.83 5.02
N LYS A 80 -12.60 -3.28 3.88
CA LYS A 80 -13.00 -4.69 3.68
C LYS A 80 -11.81 -5.61 3.48
N ILE A 81 -10.72 -5.11 2.87
CA ILE A 81 -9.49 -5.86 2.64
C ILE A 81 -8.74 -6.08 3.96
N GLY A 82 -8.75 -5.07 4.85
CA GLY A 82 -8.01 -5.12 6.12
C GLY A 82 -6.50 -5.02 5.95
N ALA A 83 -6.03 -4.41 4.87
CA ALA A 83 -4.61 -4.12 4.62
C ALA A 83 -4.46 -2.82 3.82
N VAL A 84 -3.49 -2.00 4.18
CA VAL A 84 -3.18 -0.71 3.56
C VAL A 84 -1.82 -0.79 2.88
N ASN A 85 -1.73 -0.36 1.62
CA ASN A 85 -0.45 -0.22 0.92
C ASN A 85 -0.18 1.20 0.42
N VAL A 86 -1.15 2.12 0.58
CA VAL A 86 -1.01 3.54 0.24
C VAL A 86 -1.63 4.39 1.34
N ILE A 87 -0.91 5.41 1.80
CA ILE A 87 -1.42 6.41 2.74
C ILE A 87 -1.34 7.79 2.09
N LYS A 88 -2.47 8.48 2.04
CA LYS A 88 -2.53 9.90 1.69
C LYS A 88 -2.42 10.74 2.95
N ILE A 89 -1.51 11.70 2.93
CA ILE A 89 -1.26 12.62 4.05
C ILE A 89 -1.85 13.98 3.69
N ILE A 90 -2.84 14.41 4.45
CA ILE A 90 -3.55 15.68 4.23
C ILE A 90 -3.18 16.62 5.37
N ARG A 91 -2.44 17.68 5.03
CA ARG A 91 -2.07 18.73 5.99
C ARG A 91 -3.23 19.71 6.13
N LEU A 92 -3.76 19.80 7.33
CA LEU A 92 -4.87 20.70 7.68
C LEU A 92 -4.34 21.98 8.35
N SER A 93 -5.24 22.96 8.55
CA SER A 93 -4.89 24.17 9.29
C SER A 93 -4.47 23.85 10.75
N LYS A 94 -3.66 24.74 11.35
CA LYS A 94 -3.16 24.62 12.73
C LYS A 94 -2.29 23.38 12.99
N GLY A 95 -1.54 22.91 11.96
CA GLY A 95 -0.60 21.81 12.10
C GLY A 95 -1.23 20.41 12.23
N LYS A 96 -2.54 20.30 12.11
CA LYS A 96 -3.21 19.00 12.13
C LYS A 96 -2.94 18.21 10.84
N VAL A 97 -2.85 16.90 10.99
CA VAL A 97 -2.66 15.96 9.87
C VAL A 97 -3.82 14.97 9.86
N LYS A 98 -4.33 14.65 8.68
CA LYS A 98 -5.29 13.55 8.46
C LYS A 98 -4.63 12.50 7.59
N LEU A 99 -4.65 11.26 8.03
CA LEU A 99 -4.07 10.10 7.36
C LEU A 99 -5.19 9.22 6.81
N VAL A 100 -5.21 9.02 5.49
CA VAL A 100 -6.24 8.21 4.83
C VAL A 100 -5.58 7.03 4.13
N GLY A 101 -6.03 5.82 4.47
CA GLY A 101 -5.49 4.56 3.95
C GLY A 101 -6.24 4.04 2.73
N TYR A 102 -5.47 3.52 1.77
CA TYR A 102 -5.95 2.90 0.53
C TYR A 102 -5.23 1.58 0.27
N ASN A 103 -5.82 0.77 -0.61
CA ASN A 103 -5.18 -0.43 -1.13
C ASN A 103 -5.23 -0.46 -2.66
N SER A 104 -4.08 -0.27 -3.29
CA SER A 104 -3.93 -0.35 -4.74
C SER A 104 -3.52 -1.75 -5.24
N ASP A 105 -3.14 -2.67 -4.33
CA ASP A 105 -2.75 -4.03 -4.71
C ASP A 105 -3.94 -4.77 -5.34
N ILE A 106 -5.17 -4.55 -4.83
CA ILE A 106 -6.38 -5.15 -5.40
C ILE A 106 -6.60 -4.73 -6.86
N ILE A 107 -6.39 -3.43 -7.16
CA ILE A 107 -6.58 -2.89 -8.52
C ILE A 107 -5.53 -3.51 -9.44
N GLY A 108 -4.25 -3.46 -9.04
CA GLY A 108 -3.16 -4.04 -9.82
C GLY A 108 -3.34 -5.52 -10.07
N PHE A 109 -3.71 -6.30 -9.06
CA PHE A 109 -3.97 -7.73 -9.19
C PHE A 109 -5.14 -8.00 -10.12
N THR A 110 -6.29 -7.36 -9.89
CA THR A 110 -7.51 -7.59 -10.70
C THR A 110 -7.26 -7.27 -12.17
N GLN A 111 -6.68 -6.11 -12.46
CA GLN A 111 -6.38 -5.70 -13.84
C GLN A 111 -5.35 -6.61 -14.53
N SER A 112 -4.40 -7.17 -13.79
CA SER A 112 -3.37 -8.05 -14.35
C SER A 112 -3.90 -9.44 -14.67
N ILE A 113 -4.83 -9.98 -13.86
CA ILE A 113 -5.33 -11.35 -14.03
C ILE A 113 -6.56 -11.45 -14.93
N GLU A 114 -7.44 -10.45 -14.90
CA GLU A 114 -8.72 -10.45 -15.63
C GLU A 114 -8.58 -10.80 -17.12
N PRO A 115 -7.61 -10.23 -17.87
CA PRO A 115 -7.43 -10.59 -19.29
C PRO A 115 -6.94 -12.02 -19.53
N LEU A 116 -6.42 -12.69 -18.49
CA LEU A 116 -5.89 -14.05 -18.56
C LEU A 116 -6.93 -15.10 -18.17
N LEU A 117 -8.05 -14.66 -17.59
CA LEU A 117 -9.11 -15.58 -17.16
C LEU A 117 -9.90 -16.13 -18.35
N GLN A 118 -10.25 -17.41 -18.22
CA GLN A 118 -11.04 -18.15 -19.20
C GLN A 118 -12.23 -18.82 -18.49
N PRO A 119 -13.29 -19.21 -19.21
CA PRO A 119 -14.52 -19.79 -18.63
C PRO A 119 -14.30 -21.01 -17.73
N GLN A 120 -13.22 -21.78 -17.95
CA GLN A 120 -12.86 -22.93 -17.12
C GLN A 120 -12.18 -22.58 -15.81
N HIS A 121 -11.65 -21.37 -15.66
CA HIS A 121 -11.01 -20.92 -14.42
C HIS A 121 -12.09 -20.63 -13.37
N LYS A 122 -12.43 -21.62 -12.54
CA LYS A 122 -13.47 -21.54 -11.51
C LYS A 122 -12.92 -21.57 -10.08
N LYS A 123 -11.66 -21.93 -9.91
CA LYS A 123 -11.01 -22.09 -8.59
C LYS A 123 -9.67 -21.40 -8.60
N ALA A 124 -9.29 -20.86 -7.46
CA ALA A 124 -7.98 -20.27 -7.21
C ALA A 124 -7.41 -20.79 -5.88
N LEU A 125 -6.09 -20.93 -5.81
CA LEU A 125 -5.34 -21.25 -4.60
C LEU A 125 -4.48 -20.04 -4.25
N ILE A 126 -4.58 -19.59 -2.99
CA ILE A 126 -3.74 -18.51 -2.45
C ILE A 126 -2.73 -19.16 -1.50
N LEU A 127 -1.43 -18.96 -1.77
CA LEU A 127 -0.35 -19.41 -0.90
C LEU A 127 0.16 -18.22 -0.08
N GLY A 128 -0.12 -18.24 1.23
CA GLY A 128 0.26 -17.18 2.17
C GLY A 128 -0.93 -16.41 2.77
N THR A 129 -0.70 -15.77 3.92
CA THR A 129 -1.72 -15.09 4.72
C THR A 129 -1.41 -13.63 5.05
N GLY A 130 -0.35 -13.05 4.45
CA GLY A 130 0.06 -11.65 4.67
C GLY A 130 -0.87 -10.62 4.00
N GLY A 131 -0.59 -9.34 4.21
CA GLY A 131 -1.42 -8.24 3.72
C GLY A 131 -1.68 -8.25 2.20
N ALA A 132 -0.73 -8.75 1.39
CA ALA A 132 -0.93 -8.89 -0.05
C ALA A 132 -1.97 -9.97 -0.39
N SER A 133 -1.99 -11.10 0.34
CA SER A 133 -2.97 -12.17 0.11
C SER A 133 -4.40 -11.73 0.37
N LYS A 134 -4.63 -10.79 1.29
CA LYS A 134 -5.94 -10.20 1.55
C LYS A 134 -6.49 -9.42 0.35
N ALA A 135 -5.63 -8.66 -0.33
CA ALA A 135 -6.01 -7.95 -1.55
C ALA A 135 -6.29 -8.91 -2.71
N VAL A 136 -5.47 -9.97 -2.86
CA VAL A 136 -5.67 -11.04 -3.85
C VAL A 136 -6.99 -11.78 -3.60
N TYR A 137 -7.24 -12.16 -2.35
CA TYR A 137 -8.50 -12.78 -1.93
C TYR A 137 -9.71 -11.94 -2.37
N ARG A 138 -9.70 -10.65 -2.02
CA ARG A 138 -10.81 -9.76 -2.35
C ARG A 138 -10.96 -9.56 -3.87
N GLY A 139 -9.84 -9.49 -4.60
CA GLY A 139 -9.85 -9.41 -6.05
C GLY A 139 -10.47 -10.65 -6.70
N LEU A 140 -10.17 -11.84 -6.19
CA LEU A 140 -10.77 -13.11 -6.66
C LEU A 140 -12.27 -13.19 -6.35
N GLU A 141 -12.72 -12.70 -5.17
CA GLU A 141 -14.15 -12.59 -4.87
C GLU A 141 -14.87 -11.68 -5.88
N ASN A 142 -14.28 -10.53 -6.19
CA ASN A 142 -14.85 -9.57 -7.15
C ASN A 142 -14.94 -10.17 -8.57
N LEU A 143 -14.02 -11.08 -8.91
CA LEU A 143 -14.02 -11.82 -10.19
C LEU A 143 -14.89 -13.09 -10.15
N CYS A 144 -15.64 -13.30 -9.06
CA CYS A 144 -16.51 -14.48 -8.86
C CYS A 144 -15.78 -15.83 -8.95
N LEU A 145 -14.51 -15.87 -8.56
CA LEU A 145 -13.75 -17.12 -8.49
C LEU A 145 -13.88 -17.75 -7.10
N LEU A 146 -14.16 -19.06 -7.06
CA LEU A 146 -14.05 -19.84 -5.84
C LEU A 146 -12.58 -20.07 -5.52
N TYR A 147 -12.19 -19.85 -4.25
CA TYR A 147 -10.79 -19.99 -3.82
C TYR A 147 -10.68 -20.86 -2.56
N THR A 148 -9.49 -21.41 -2.36
CA THR A 148 -9.04 -21.99 -1.11
C THR A 148 -7.75 -21.27 -0.68
N SER A 149 -7.60 -20.99 0.62
CA SER A 149 -6.36 -20.42 1.17
C SER A 149 -5.65 -21.47 2.00
N ASP A 150 -4.36 -21.65 1.78
CA ASP A 150 -3.49 -22.41 2.66
C ASP A 150 -2.55 -21.46 3.41
N ALA A 151 -2.50 -21.63 4.73
CA ALA A 151 -1.47 -20.99 5.55
C ALA A 151 -0.17 -21.77 5.35
N ALA A 152 0.86 -21.10 4.85
CA ALA A 152 2.21 -21.64 4.79
C ALA A 152 2.93 -21.44 6.13
#